data_7b68d3703988dc3d442e1ea8f268a236
#
_entry.id   7b68d3703988dc3d442e1ea8f268a236
#
_cell.length_a   1.000
_cell.length_b   1.000
_cell.length_c   1.000
_cell.angle_alpha   90.00
_cell.angle_beta   90.00
_cell.angle_gamma   90.00
#
_symmetry.space_group_name_H-M   'P 1'
#
loop_
_entity.id
_entity.type
_entity.pdbx_description
1 polymer ?
#
loop_
_entity_poly.entity_id
_entity_poly.type
_entity_poly.pdbx_seq_one_letter_code
_entity_poly.pdbx_strand_id
1 'polypeptide(L)'
;MAGNNLKNLLLSPIVDNNPIALQILGICSALAVTTQLKTAVVMAIAVSLVTGFSSMFISMIRNYIPNSIRIIVQMAIIASLVILVDQILRAYAYELSKQLSVFVGLIITNCIVMGRAEAFAMKSGPVESFVDGIGNGLGYGAMLVIVAFLRELIGSGKLFGVTIFQTIQDGGWYQANGLFLLAPSAFFIIGFVIWAIRTWKPEQVEK
;
A
#
# COMPACT_ATOMS: atom_id res chain seq x y z
N MET A 1 -0.58 27.52 -14.33
CA MET A 1 -0.17 27.27 -12.93
C MET A 1 -0.75 25.97 -12.35
N ALA A 2 -1.88 25.45 -12.81
CA ALA A 2 -2.47 24.18 -12.32
C ALA A 2 -1.63 22.92 -12.59
N GLY A 3 -0.94 22.85 -13.71
CA GLY A 3 -0.18 21.64 -14.09
C GLY A 3 1.06 21.34 -13.22
N ASN A 4 1.67 22.36 -12.61
CA ASN A 4 2.81 22.16 -11.71
C ASN A 4 2.36 21.60 -10.34
N ASN A 5 1.16 21.98 -9.88
CA ASN A 5 0.60 21.49 -8.64
C ASN A 5 0.20 20.01 -8.75
N LEU A 6 -0.35 19.55 -9.89
CA LEU A 6 -0.72 18.15 -10.09
C LEU A 6 0.50 17.22 -10.14
N LYS A 7 1.59 17.63 -10.81
CA LYS A 7 2.83 16.83 -10.84
C LYS A 7 3.46 16.71 -9.46
N ASN A 8 3.47 17.79 -8.71
CA ASN A 8 3.99 17.78 -7.34
C ASN A 8 3.11 16.90 -6.42
N LEU A 9 1.78 16.93 -6.61
CA LEU A 9 0.84 16.11 -5.86
C LEU A 9 1.06 14.60 -6.12
N LEU A 10 1.43 14.23 -7.35
CA LEU A 10 1.70 12.85 -7.74
C LEU A 10 3.07 12.36 -7.24
N LEU A 11 4.10 13.20 -7.32
CA LEU A 11 5.48 12.82 -7.03
C LEU A 11 5.87 12.97 -5.56
N SER A 12 5.30 13.96 -4.86
CA SER A 12 5.59 14.21 -3.45
C SER A 12 5.35 12.97 -2.56
N PRO A 13 4.26 12.20 -2.69
CA PRO A 13 4.03 11.02 -1.84
C PRO A 13 4.99 9.86 -2.10
N ILE A 14 5.68 9.85 -3.24
CA ILE A 14 6.61 8.75 -3.56
C ILE A 14 7.87 8.87 -2.73
N VAL A 15 8.41 10.08 -2.54
CA VAL A 15 9.70 10.30 -1.88
C VAL A 15 9.59 11.21 -0.66
N ASP A 16 8.94 12.38 -0.79
CA ASP A 16 8.95 13.43 0.24
C ASP A 16 7.90 13.21 1.33
N ASN A 17 6.67 12.83 0.95
CA ASN A 17 5.55 12.58 1.86
C ASN A 17 5.07 11.13 1.80
N ASN A 18 6.00 10.17 1.88
CA ASN A 18 5.63 8.76 1.78
C ASN A 18 4.69 8.35 2.93
N PRO A 19 3.55 7.69 2.63
CA PRO A 19 2.56 7.30 3.63
C PRO A 19 3.11 6.40 4.73
N ILE A 20 4.00 5.47 4.40
CA ILE A 20 4.61 4.57 5.40
C ILE A 20 5.75 5.26 6.13
N ALA A 21 6.67 5.92 5.39
CA ALA A 21 7.90 6.45 5.97
C ALA A 21 7.67 7.68 6.85
N LEU A 22 6.76 8.57 6.45
CA LEU A 22 6.50 9.82 7.17
C LEU A 22 5.21 9.76 8.00
N GLN A 23 4.10 9.30 7.40
CA GLN A 23 2.79 9.33 8.04
C GLN A 23 2.52 8.08 8.89
N ILE A 24 3.35 7.05 8.79
CA ILE A 24 3.24 5.76 9.54
C ILE A 24 1.87 5.09 9.30
N LEU A 25 1.31 5.25 8.08
CA LEU A 25 0.04 4.67 7.69
C LEU A 25 0.23 3.39 6.88
N GLY A 26 -0.66 2.42 7.05
CA GLY A 26 -0.68 1.19 6.24
C GLY A 26 0.32 0.11 6.66
N ILE A 27 0.94 0.21 7.84
CA ILE A 27 1.87 -0.81 8.34
C ILE A 27 1.17 -2.15 8.53
N CYS A 28 -0.09 -2.16 9.03
CA CYS A 28 -0.83 -3.40 9.29
C CYS A 28 -0.99 -4.25 8.04
N SER A 29 -1.37 -3.64 6.91
CA SER A 29 -1.49 -4.35 5.63
C SER A 29 -0.12 -4.71 5.05
N ALA A 30 0.90 -3.87 5.25
CA ALA A 30 2.27 -4.17 4.84
C ALA A 30 2.82 -5.43 5.52
N LEU A 31 2.53 -5.64 6.81
CA LEU A 31 2.95 -6.85 7.54
C LEU A 31 2.36 -8.13 6.96
N ALA A 32 1.07 -8.09 6.60
CA ALA A 32 0.35 -9.25 6.13
C ALA A 32 0.69 -9.63 4.69
N VAL A 33 0.85 -8.64 3.79
CA VAL A 33 0.93 -8.84 2.35
C VAL A 33 2.34 -9.04 1.83
N THR A 34 3.36 -8.57 2.55
CA THR A 34 4.76 -8.59 2.09
C THR A 34 5.48 -9.94 2.23
N THR A 35 4.77 -11.03 2.47
CA THR A 35 5.34 -12.37 2.51
C THR A 35 5.76 -12.89 1.14
N GLN A 36 5.11 -12.44 0.08
CA GLN A 36 5.40 -12.77 -1.32
C GLN A 36 5.37 -11.49 -2.17
N LEU A 37 6.36 -11.33 -3.04
CA LEU A 37 6.46 -10.17 -3.92
C LEU A 37 5.29 -10.07 -4.90
N LYS A 38 4.80 -11.22 -5.37
CA LYS A 38 3.67 -11.30 -6.29
C LYS A 38 2.39 -10.71 -5.70
N THR A 39 2.07 -11.07 -4.45
CA THR A 39 0.91 -10.52 -3.73
C THR A 39 1.10 -9.05 -3.39
N ALA A 40 2.31 -8.63 -3.05
CA ALA A 40 2.63 -7.24 -2.75
C ALA A 40 2.42 -6.31 -3.96
N VAL A 41 2.84 -6.72 -5.16
CA VAL A 41 2.65 -5.96 -6.40
C VAL A 41 1.16 -5.83 -6.75
N VAL A 42 0.40 -6.91 -6.69
CA VAL A 42 -1.04 -6.88 -6.97
C VAL A 42 -1.78 -5.98 -5.96
N MET A 43 -1.43 -6.08 -4.68
CA MET A 43 -1.99 -5.21 -3.65
C MET A 43 -1.61 -3.74 -3.84
N ALA A 44 -0.38 -3.44 -4.25
CA ALA A 44 0.05 -2.08 -4.54
C ALA A 44 -0.81 -1.43 -5.63
N ILE A 45 -1.08 -2.17 -6.71
CA ILE A 45 -1.94 -1.70 -7.80
C ILE A 45 -3.40 -1.54 -7.32
N ALA A 46 -3.94 -2.55 -6.63
CA ALA A 46 -5.31 -2.53 -6.14
C ALA A 46 -5.55 -1.36 -5.17
N VAL A 47 -4.67 -1.16 -4.19
CA VAL A 47 -4.77 -0.06 -3.23
C VAL A 47 -4.66 1.29 -3.93
N SER A 48 -3.76 1.45 -4.91
CA SER A 48 -3.61 2.70 -5.66
C SER A 48 -4.88 3.07 -6.41
N LEU A 49 -5.49 2.11 -7.11
CA LEU A 49 -6.74 2.32 -7.83
C LEU A 49 -7.90 2.62 -6.86
N VAL A 50 -8.06 1.81 -5.81
CA VAL A 50 -9.13 2.02 -4.83
C VAL A 50 -8.98 3.39 -4.14
N THR A 51 -7.77 3.79 -3.73
CA THR A 51 -7.54 5.08 -3.08
C THR A 51 -7.86 6.24 -4.03
N GLY A 52 -7.44 6.16 -5.30
CA GLY A 52 -7.74 7.18 -6.28
C GLY A 52 -9.25 7.35 -6.53
N PHE A 53 -9.93 6.27 -6.87
CA PHE A 53 -11.36 6.31 -7.16
C PHE A 53 -12.20 6.63 -5.92
N SER A 54 -11.90 6.06 -4.76
CA SER A 54 -12.63 6.35 -3.53
C SER A 54 -12.50 7.82 -3.13
N SER A 55 -11.30 8.40 -3.22
CA SER A 55 -11.07 9.81 -2.94
C SER A 55 -11.84 10.72 -3.91
N MET A 56 -11.90 10.34 -5.19
CA MET A 56 -12.69 11.08 -6.19
C MET A 56 -14.19 11.05 -5.86
N PHE A 57 -14.76 9.87 -5.60
CA PHE A 57 -16.19 9.73 -5.27
C PHE A 57 -16.55 10.44 -3.98
N ILE A 58 -15.73 10.31 -2.94
CA ILE A 58 -15.94 10.98 -1.66
C ILE A 58 -15.91 12.51 -1.85
N SER A 59 -14.98 13.02 -2.64
CA SER A 59 -14.90 14.46 -2.93
C SER A 59 -16.13 14.98 -3.69
N MET A 60 -16.74 14.19 -4.56
CA MET A 60 -17.98 14.56 -5.27
C MET A 60 -19.18 14.65 -4.31
N ILE A 61 -19.27 13.76 -3.35
CA ILE A 61 -20.42 13.62 -2.45
C ILE A 61 -20.24 14.44 -1.16
N ARG A 62 -19.05 14.94 -0.87
CA ARG A 62 -18.68 15.59 0.41
C ARG A 62 -19.67 16.63 0.93
N ASN A 63 -20.30 17.39 0.02
CA ASN A 63 -21.22 18.49 0.38
C ASN A 63 -22.58 17.98 0.89
N TYR A 64 -22.92 16.70 0.61
CA TYR A 64 -24.18 16.09 1.01
C TYR A 64 -24.07 15.24 2.28
N ILE A 65 -22.83 15.00 2.76
CA ILE A 65 -22.59 14.10 3.89
C ILE A 65 -22.60 14.90 5.19
N PRO A 66 -23.52 14.63 6.13
CA PRO A 66 -23.49 15.23 7.46
C PRO A 66 -22.32 14.68 8.28
N ASN A 67 -21.76 15.52 9.15
CA ASN A 67 -20.56 15.19 9.93
C ASN A 67 -20.73 13.95 10.82
N SER A 68 -21.95 13.68 11.31
CA SER A 68 -22.23 12.56 12.22
C SER A 68 -22.03 11.18 11.58
N ILE A 69 -22.28 11.04 10.27
CA ILE A 69 -22.23 9.73 9.56
C ILE A 69 -21.13 9.66 8.52
N ARG A 70 -20.24 10.66 8.48
CA ARG A 70 -19.21 10.82 7.47
C ARG A 70 -18.33 9.57 7.30
N ILE A 71 -17.82 9.01 8.38
CA ILE A 71 -16.95 7.84 8.37
C ILE A 71 -17.68 6.62 7.82
N ILE A 72 -18.95 6.44 8.17
CA ILE A 72 -19.78 5.30 7.71
C ILE A 72 -19.96 5.36 6.19
N VAL A 73 -20.27 6.55 5.65
CA VAL A 73 -20.44 6.74 4.21
C VAL A 73 -19.13 6.51 3.45
N GLN A 74 -18.01 7.02 3.97
CA GLN A 74 -16.68 6.80 3.39
C GLN A 74 -16.36 5.29 3.33
N MET A 75 -16.56 4.57 4.44
CA MET A 75 -16.33 3.13 4.50
C MET A 75 -17.22 2.34 3.54
N ALA A 76 -18.50 2.74 3.39
CA ALA A 76 -19.42 2.12 2.44
C ALA A 76 -18.97 2.29 0.98
N ILE A 77 -18.50 3.48 0.61
CA ILE A 77 -17.97 3.75 -0.75
C ILE A 77 -16.70 2.93 -1.01
N ILE A 78 -15.77 2.93 -0.05
CA ILE A 78 -14.52 2.15 -0.15
C ILE A 78 -14.84 0.65 -0.28
N ALA A 79 -15.73 0.12 0.56
CA ALA A 79 -16.13 -1.29 0.52
C ALA A 79 -16.75 -1.67 -0.83
N SER A 80 -17.63 -0.84 -1.37
CA SER A 80 -18.24 -1.09 -2.68
C SER A 80 -17.22 -1.16 -3.81
N LEU A 81 -16.24 -0.26 -3.83
CA LEU A 81 -15.15 -0.26 -4.81
C LEU A 81 -14.23 -1.49 -4.65
N VAL A 82 -13.92 -1.86 -3.42
CA VAL A 82 -13.08 -3.03 -3.14
C VAL A 82 -13.76 -4.32 -3.59
N ILE A 83 -15.09 -4.45 -3.39
CA ILE A 83 -15.85 -5.59 -3.87
C ILE A 83 -15.81 -5.67 -5.41
N LEU A 84 -15.93 -4.53 -6.11
CA LEU A 84 -15.76 -4.49 -7.57
C LEU A 84 -14.39 -4.97 -8.02
N VAL A 85 -13.32 -4.51 -7.36
CA VAL A 85 -11.95 -4.95 -7.65
C VAL A 85 -11.79 -6.45 -7.39
N ASP A 86 -12.35 -6.98 -6.28
CA ASP A 86 -12.32 -8.41 -5.98
C ASP A 86 -13.03 -9.25 -7.06
N GLN A 87 -14.19 -8.81 -7.54
CA GLN A 87 -14.90 -9.50 -8.62
C GLN A 87 -14.10 -9.53 -9.93
N ILE A 88 -13.42 -8.42 -10.26
CA ILE A 88 -12.54 -8.36 -11.43
C ILE A 88 -11.35 -9.32 -11.27
N LEU A 89 -10.71 -9.33 -10.09
CA LEU A 89 -9.62 -10.26 -9.79
C LEU A 89 -10.05 -11.72 -9.86
N ARG A 90 -11.24 -12.05 -9.38
CA ARG A 90 -11.81 -13.40 -9.49
C ARG A 90 -12.04 -13.84 -10.93
N ALA A 91 -12.44 -12.91 -11.80
CA ALA A 91 -12.69 -13.20 -13.20
C ALA A 91 -11.40 -13.49 -14.00
N TYR A 92 -10.32 -12.76 -13.72
CA TYR A 92 -9.08 -12.83 -14.50
C TYR A 92 -7.96 -13.64 -13.86
N ALA A 93 -7.93 -13.75 -12.54
CA ALA A 93 -6.80 -14.34 -11.80
C ALA A 93 -7.28 -15.13 -10.57
N TYR A 94 -8.04 -16.22 -10.80
CA TYR A 94 -8.68 -17.02 -9.75
C TYR A 94 -7.70 -17.52 -8.68
N GLU A 95 -6.52 -18.01 -9.06
CA GLU A 95 -5.49 -18.50 -8.13
C GLU A 95 -4.97 -17.37 -7.21
N LEU A 96 -4.76 -16.18 -7.78
CA LEU A 96 -4.35 -15.00 -7.01
C LEU A 96 -5.49 -14.50 -6.12
N SER A 97 -6.73 -14.53 -6.62
CA SER A 97 -7.91 -14.11 -5.85
C SER A 97 -8.12 -14.99 -4.61
N LYS A 98 -7.89 -16.29 -4.70
CA LYS A 98 -8.00 -17.20 -3.56
C LYS A 98 -7.01 -16.85 -2.44
N GLN A 99 -5.79 -16.46 -2.79
CA GLN A 99 -4.80 -16.00 -1.83
C GLN A 99 -5.11 -14.58 -1.32
N LEU A 100 -5.66 -13.72 -2.18
CA LEU A 100 -5.93 -12.33 -1.88
C LEU A 100 -7.28 -12.08 -1.20
N SER A 101 -8.21 -13.05 -1.20
CA SER A 101 -9.55 -12.85 -0.61
C SER A 101 -9.53 -12.43 0.86
N VAL A 102 -8.55 -12.91 1.62
CA VAL A 102 -8.30 -12.47 3.01
C VAL A 102 -7.75 -11.05 3.05
N PHE A 103 -6.93 -10.66 2.07
CA PHE A 103 -6.29 -9.35 2.02
C PHE A 103 -7.19 -8.25 1.46
N VAL A 104 -8.23 -8.61 0.69
CA VAL A 104 -9.24 -7.68 0.19
C VAL A 104 -9.95 -6.97 1.36
N GLY A 105 -10.25 -7.68 2.45
CA GLY A 105 -10.75 -7.08 3.67
C GLY A 105 -9.79 -6.05 4.29
N LEU A 106 -8.48 -6.25 4.16
CA LEU A 106 -7.47 -5.31 4.64
C LEU A 106 -7.38 -4.02 3.81
N ILE A 107 -7.87 -4.01 2.57
CA ILE A 107 -7.94 -2.78 1.75
C ILE A 107 -9.06 -1.88 2.30
N ILE A 108 -10.20 -2.44 2.68
CA ILE A 108 -11.34 -1.67 3.21
C ILE A 108 -10.96 -0.95 4.50
N THR A 109 -10.25 -1.64 5.40
CA THR A 109 -9.80 -1.09 6.69
C THR A 109 -8.42 -0.42 6.63
N ASN A 110 -7.88 -0.22 5.42
CA ASN A 110 -6.56 0.36 5.24
C ASN A 110 -6.54 1.83 5.66
N CYS A 111 -5.69 2.16 6.63
CA CYS A 111 -5.57 3.51 7.14
C CYS A 111 -5.09 4.53 6.11
N ILE A 112 -4.44 4.12 5.01
CA ILE A 112 -4.07 5.04 3.92
C ILE A 112 -5.31 5.47 3.15
N VAL A 113 -6.15 4.52 2.74
CA VAL A 113 -7.38 4.82 1.98
C VAL A 113 -8.28 5.76 2.77
N MET A 114 -8.53 5.40 4.03
CA MET A 114 -9.35 6.20 4.94
C MET A 114 -8.69 7.52 5.31
N GLY A 115 -7.40 7.53 5.57
CA GLY A 115 -6.65 8.73 5.91
C GLY A 115 -6.63 9.77 4.79
N ARG A 116 -6.48 9.35 3.53
CA ARG A 116 -6.54 10.27 2.37
C ARG A 116 -7.96 10.74 2.08
N ALA A 117 -8.95 9.87 2.24
CA ALA A 117 -10.35 10.23 2.14
C ALA A 117 -10.71 11.37 3.10
N GLU A 118 -10.29 11.26 4.35
CA GLU A 118 -10.58 12.26 5.39
C GLU A 118 -9.71 13.51 5.31
N ALA A 119 -8.39 13.34 5.13
CA ALA A 119 -7.44 14.44 5.18
C ALA A 119 -7.48 15.34 3.93
N PHE A 120 -7.70 14.76 2.76
CA PHE A 120 -7.59 15.45 1.47
C PHE A 120 -8.91 15.49 0.69
N ALA A 121 -9.58 14.35 0.47
CA ALA A 121 -10.77 14.30 -0.39
C ALA A 121 -11.94 15.14 0.14
N MET A 122 -12.08 15.25 1.45
CA MET A 122 -13.10 16.12 2.07
C MET A 122 -12.82 17.61 1.91
N LYS A 123 -11.62 18.03 1.53
CA LYS A 123 -11.22 19.45 1.45
C LYS A 123 -10.95 19.91 0.02
N SER A 124 -10.55 19.00 -0.87
CA SER A 124 -10.08 19.30 -2.22
C SER A 124 -11.09 18.89 -3.30
N GLY A 125 -10.88 19.34 -4.53
CA GLY A 125 -11.70 18.98 -5.68
C GLY A 125 -11.55 17.51 -6.10
N PRO A 126 -12.50 16.96 -6.89
CA PRO A 126 -12.50 15.54 -7.24
C PRO A 126 -11.28 15.12 -8.08
N VAL A 127 -10.82 15.96 -9.00
CA VAL A 127 -9.64 15.66 -9.85
C VAL A 127 -8.35 15.66 -9.02
N GLU A 128 -8.20 16.66 -8.14
CA GLU A 128 -7.04 16.75 -7.25
C GLU A 128 -7.01 15.58 -6.28
N SER A 129 -8.17 15.17 -5.74
CA SER A 129 -8.31 14.04 -4.85
C SER A 129 -7.98 12.71 -5.53
N PHE A 130 -8.31 12.55 -6.81
CA PHE A 130 -7.94 11.39 -7.60
C PHE A 130 -6.42 11.28 -7.76
N VAL A 131 -5.78 12.38 -8.18
CA VAL A 131 -4.32 12.41 -8.40
C VAL A 131 -3.56 12.19 -7.08
N ASP A 132 -4.01 12.82 -6.00
CA ASP A 132 -3.45 12.59 -4.68
C ASP A 132 -3.59 11.14 -4.21
N GLY A 133 -4.77 10.54 -4.41
CA GLY A 133 -5.02 9.14 -4.08
C GLY A 133 -4.13 8.17 -4.83
N ILE A 134 -3.94 8.38 -6.14
CA ILE A 134 -2.99 7.59 -6.95
C ILE A 134 -1.55 7.79 -6.49
N GLY A 135 -1.12 9.03 -6.25
CA GLY A 135 0.23 9.34 -5.78
C GLY A 135 0.57 8.68 -4.44
N ASN A 136 -0.34 8.77 -3.47
CA ASN A 136 -0.17 8.12 -2.17
C ASN A 136 -0.23 6.58 -2.27
N GLY A 137 -1.10 6.04 -3.13
CA GLY A 137 -1.17 4.61 -3.42
C GLY A 137 0.13 4.07 -4.03
N LEU A 138 0.72 4.79 -4.98
CA LEU A 138 2.02 4.44 -5.57
C LEU A 138 3.16 4.53 -4.57
N GLY A 139 3.19 5.58 -3.73
CA GLY A 139 4.17 5.71 -2.66
C GLY A 139 4.12 4.56 -1.66
N TYR A 140 2.91 4.15 -1.29
CA TYR A 140 2.67 2.97 -0.47
C TYR A 140 3.12 1.69 -1.17
N GLY A 141 2.73 1.52 -2.44
CA GLY A 141 3.09 0.38 -3.26
C GLY A 141 4.60 0.20 -3.40
N ALA A 142 5.34 1.28 -3.60
CA ALA A 142 6.80 1.25 -3.65
C ALA A 142 7.41 0.68 -2.37
N MET A 143 6.92 1.11 -1.20
CA MET A 143 7.38 0.58 0.08
C MET A 143 7.01 -0.89 0.27
N LEU A 144 5.80 -1.30 -0.14
CA LEU A 144 5.39 -2.71 -0.11
C LEU A 144 6.33 -3.60 -0.92
N VAL A 145 6.67 -3.17 -2.15
CA VAL A 145 7.54 -3.92 -3.05
C VAL A 145 8.96 -4.03 -2.47
N ILE A 146 9.50 -2.95 -1.91
CA ILE A 146 10.83 -2.95 -1.28
C ILE A 146 10.87 -3.93 -0.10
N VAL A 147 9.88 -3.86 0.79
CA VAL A 147 9.82 -4.74 1.97
C VAL A 147 9.60 -6.20 1.56
N ALA A 148 8.69 -6.45 0.60
CA ALA A 148 8.43 -7.80 0.09
C ALA A 148 9.66 -8.40 -0.60
N PHE A 149 10.38 -7.60 -1.38
CA PHE A 149 11.62 -8.02 -2.04
C PHE A 149 12.66 -8.48 -1.01
N LEU A 150 12.90 -7.68 0.03
CA LEU A 150 13.85 -8.04 1.09
C LEU A 150 13.40 -9.28 1.85
N ARG A 151 12.13 -9.40 2.19
CA ARG A 151 11.59 -10.54 2.93
C ARG A 151 11.61 -11.83 2.13
N GLU A 152 11.21 -11.80 0.86
CA GLU A 152 11.20 -12.98 0.00
C GLU A 152 12.63 -13.43 -0.32
N LEU A 153 13.53 -12.49 -0.60
CA LEU A 153 14.93 -12.79 -0.89
C LEU A 153 15.64 -13.44 0.30
N ILE A 154 15.53 -12.84 1.49
CA ILE A 154 16.22 -13.34 2.69
C ILE A 154 15.46 -14.52 3.31
N GLY A 155 14.15 -14.54 3.28
CA GLY A 155 13.34 -15.58 3.92
C GLY A 155 13.30 -16.89 3.16
N SER A 156 13.11 -16.85 1.84
CA SER A 156 12.96 -18.06 1.01
C SER A 156 14.06 -18.27 -0.02
N GLY A 157 14.89 -17.26 -0.31
CA GLY A 157 15.88 -17.31 -1.39
C GLY A 157 15.26 -17.40 -2.79
N LYS A 158 13.93 -17.17 -2.89
CA LYS A 158 13.16 -17.17 -4.14
C LYS A 158 12.74 -15.74 -4.45
N LEU A 159 12.55 -15.44 -5.73
CA LEU A 159 11.95 -14.20 -6.21
C LEU A 159 10.93 -14.55 -7.31
N PHE A 160 9.69 -14.10 -7.17
CA PHE A 160 8.58 -14.47 -8.06
C PHE A 160 8.39 -15.99 -8.24
N GLY A 161 8.80 -16.81 -7.28
CA GLY A 161 8.74 -18.27 -7.37
C GLY A 161 9.95 -18.89 -8.09
N VAL A 162 10.91 -18.11 -8.58
CA VAL A 162 12.16 -18.60 -9.17
C VAL A 162 13.23 -18.64 -8.07
N THR A 163 13.89 -19.80 -7.91
CA THR A 163 14.99 -19.98 -6.95
C THR A 163 16.22 -19.21 -7.39
N ILE A 164 16.61 -18.15 -6.64
CA ILE A 164 17.86 -17.41 -6.88
C ILE A 164 18.99 -18.00 -6.05
N PHE A 165 18.72 -18.31 -4.78
CA PHE A 165 19.68 -18.98 -3.93
C PHE A 165 19.25 -20.45 -3.77
N GLN A 166 20.10 -21.39 -4.23
CA GLN A 166 19.87 -22.80 -4.01
C GLN A 166 19.95 -23.10 -2.52
N THR A 167 18.85 -23.58 -1.96
CA THR A 167 18.78 -24.01 -0.55
C THR A 167 19.56 -25.28 -0.32
N ILE A 168 19.97 -25.53 0.91
CA ILE A 168 20.68 -26.77 1.31
C ILE A 168 19.88 -28.02 0.93
N GLN A 169 18.53 -27.93 0.89
CA GLN A 169 17.65 -29.01 0.47
C GLN A 169 17.77 -29.33 -1.04
N ASP A 170 18.17 -28.34 -1.85
CA ASP A 170 18.40 -28.44 -3.29
C ASP A 170 19.90 -28.53 -3.65
N GLY A 171 20.78 -28.82 -2.64
CA GLY A 171 22.22 -28.95 -2.84
C GLY A 171 23.01 -27.65 -2.83
N GLY A 172 22.42 -26.54 -2.44
CA GLY A 172 23.07 -25.22 -2.30
C GLY A 172 23.66 -24.99 -0.90
N TRP A 173 24.26 -23.83 -0.72
CA TRP A 173 24.90 -23.40 0.55
C TRP A 173 24.01 -22.47 1.39
N TYR A 174 22.83 -22.02 0.87
CA TYR A 174 21.94 -21.08 1.54
C TYR A 174 20.94 -21.80 2.45
N GLN A 175 20.93 -21.47 3.72
CA GLN A 175 19.91 -21.92 4.66
C GLN A 175 18.79 -20.87 4.74
N ALA A 176 17.60 -21.23 4.24
CA ALA A 176 16.43 -20.35 4.30
C ALA A 176 16.09 -20.00 5.76
N ASN A 177 16.03 -18.72 6.07
CA ASN A 177 15.71 -18.26 7.40
C ASN A 177 14.21 -17.95 7.51
N GLY A 178 13.41 -18.92 7.96
CA GLY A 178 11.97 -18.80 8.12
C GLY A 178 11.53 -17.67 9.07
N LEU A 179 12.43 -17.14 9.91
CA LEU A 179 12.15 -16.01 10.80
C LEU A 179 11.78 -14.77 10.00
N PHE A 180 12.40 -14.55 8.81
CA PHE A 180 12.11 -13.41 7.96
C PHE A 180 10.74 -13.46 7.27
N LEU A 181 10.09 -14.62 7.22
CA LEU A 181 8.73 -14.77 6.72
C LEU A 181 7.67 -14.47 7.79
N LEU A 182 8.04 -14.45 9.07
CA LEU A 182 7.12 -14.14 10.17
C LEU A 182 6.82 -12.63 10.25
N ALA A 183 5.63 -12.28 10.77
CA ALA A 183 5.19 -10.89 10.91
C ALA A 183 6.17 -9.98 11.70
N PRO A 184 6.82 -10.42 12.81
CA PRO A 184 7.76 -9.58 13.53
C PRO A 184 8.93 -9.07 12.70
N SER A 185 9.42 -9.87 11.76
CA SER A 185 10.55 -9.47 10.90
C SER A 185 10.21 -8.28 10.00
N ALA A 186 8.95 -8.16 9.58
CA ALA A 186 8.51 -7.04 8.77
C ALA A 186 8.61 -5.71 9.52
N PHE A 187 8.33 -5.69 10.83
CA PHE A 187 8.53 -4.50 11.66
C PHE A 187 9.98 -4.04 11.67
N PHE A 188 10.92 -4.97 11.84
CA PHE A 188 12.35 -4.65 11.81
C PHE A 188 12.78 -4.12 10.45
N ILE A 189 12.34 -4.75 9.35
CA ILE A 189 12.68 -4.32 7.99
C ILE A 189 12.08 -2.94 7.70
N ILE A 190 10.80 -2.73 7.99
CA ILE A 190 10.13 -1.43 7.81
C ILE A 190 10.82 -0.37 8.66
N GLY A 191 11.11 -0.65 9.93
CA GLY A 191 11.83 0.26 10.81
C GLY A 191 13.22 0.62 10.28
N PHE A 192 13.95 -0.36 9.76
CA PHE A 192 15.26 -0.15 9.17
C PHE A 192 15.19 0.69 7.87
N VAL A 193 14.21 0.41 7.01
CA VAL A 193 13.98 1.20 5.78
C VAL A 193 13.60 2.64 6.11
N ILE A 194 12.70 2.85 7.09
CA ILE A 194 12.33 4.20 7.56
C ILE A 194 13.56 4.91 8.13
N TRP A 195 14.35 4.24 8.94
CA TRP A 195 15.58 4.81 9.50
C TRP A 195 16.56 5.22 8.39
N ALA A 196 16.76 4.36 7.40
CA ALA A 196 17.63 4.65 6.25
C ALA A 196 17.13 5.87 5.46
N ILE A 197 15.84 5.96 5.17
CA ILE A 197 15.23 7.10 4.45
C ILE A 197 15.39 8.40 5.26
N ARG A 198 15.11 8.37 6.56
CA ARG A 198 15.23 9.55 7.45
C ARG A 198 16.68 9.99 7.65
N THR A 199 17.63 9.05 7.62
CA THR A 199 19.07 9.40 7.67
C THR A 199 19.50 10.08 6.37
N TRP A 200 18.92 9.68 5.24
CA TRP A 200 19.23 10.28 3.94
C TRP A 200 18.55 11.66 3.75
N LYS A 201 17.38 11.88 4.38
CA LYS A 201 16.66 13.16 4.36
C LYS A 201 16.42 13.68 5.79
N PRO A 202 17.39 14.37 6.40
CA PRO A 202 17.27 14.87 7.78
C PRO A 202 16.17 15.92 7.97
N GLU A 203 15.66 16.53 6.89
CA GLU A 203 14.53 17.48 6.93
C GLU A 203 13.21 16.83 7.37
N GLN A 204 13.09 15.49 7.29
CA GLN A 204 11.90 14.73 7.69
C GLN A 204 11.96 14.31 9.17
N VAL A 205 13.04 14.62 9.89
CA VAL A 205 13.17 14.36 11.32
C VAL A 205 12.56 15.54 12.06
N GLU A 206 11.40 15.33 12.67
CA GLU A 206 10.85 16.30 13.64
C GLU A 206 11.86 16.51 14.77
N LYS A 207 12.17 17.79 15.03
CA LYS A 207 12.99 18.20 16.18
C LYS A 207 12.15 18.16 17.46
#